data_63cfd070e8a8327798221f41578bf607
#
_entry.id   63cfd070e8a8327798221f41578bf607
#
_cell.length_a   1.000
_cell.length_b   1.000
_cell.length_c   1.000
_cell.angle_alpha   90.00
_cell.angle_beta   90.00
_cell.angle_gamma   90.00
#
_symmetry.space_group_name_H-M   'P 1'
#
loop_
_entity.id
_entity.type
_entity.pdbx_description
1 polymer ?
#
loop_
_entity_poly.entity_id
_entity_poly.type
_entity_poly.pdbx_seq_one_letter_code
_entity_poly.pdbx_strand_id
1 'polypeptide(L)'
;MKSFKSQKTGDAYLDIETTGLSFFYDVITVIGIYLCNSNNKQDRLIQLYGDQVTCDNLKEALQDVGTIYTYNGRRFDLPFIESFLGINLETQFYHRDLMYDCWACNLKGGFKAVERQLQISRQTEGITGFDAVRLWWKYRESYDEDALNLLLRYNGEDVINLKELRAKLSDYKSRV
;
A
#
# COMPACT_ATOMS: atom_id res chain seq x y z
N MET A 1 -3.86 32.50 20.23
CA MET A 1 -2.74 31.53 20.22
C MET A 1 -2.98 30.58 19.08
N LYS A 2 -2.17 30.64 18.00
CA LYS A 2 -2.22 29.63 16.91
C LYS A 2 -1.58 28.36 17.47
N SER A 3 -2.38 27.30 17.64
CA SER A 3 -1.88 25.98 17.95
C SER A 3 -0.95 25.53 16.80
N PHE A 4 0.33 25.42 17.08
CA PHE A 4 1.27 24.71 16.22
C PHE A 4 0.86 23.23 16.24
N LYS A 5 0.02 22.79 15.28
CA LYS A 5 -0.12 21.38 15.00
C LYS A 5 1.27 20.88 14.64
N SER A 6 1.82 19.96 15.43
CA SER A 6 3.05 19.25 15.11
C SER A 6 2.93 18.76 13.65
N GLN A 7 3.85 19.18 12.80
CA GLN A 7 3.83 18.82 11.39
C GLN A 7 4.16 17.32 11.34
N LYS A 8 3.18 16.51 10.97
CA LYS A 8 3.38 15.07 10.79
C LYS A 8 4.39 14.85 9.66
N THR A 9 5.45 14.15 9.93
CA THR A 9 6.61 14.00 9.01
C THR A 9 6.84 12.57 8.54
N GLY A 10 6.05 11.60 9.02
CA GLY A 10 6.16 10.21 8.62
C GLY A 10 5.70 9.97 7.18
N ASP A 11 6.37 9.07 6.49
CA ASP A 11 5.97 8.53 5.19
C ASP A 11 5.33 7.15 5.39
N ALA A 12 4.22 6.90 4.70
CA ALA A 12 3.58 5.59 4.63
C ALA A 12 3.50 5.12 3.17
N TYR A 13 3.84 3.85 2.94
CA TYR A 13 3.60 3.17 1.67
C TYR A 13 2.41 2.24 1.87
N LEU A 14 1.36 2.42 1.10
CA LEU A 14 0.06 1.78 1.30
C LEU A 14 -0.37 1.03 0.05
N ASP A 15 -0.91 -0.16 0.26
CA ASP A 15 -1.51 -1.02 -0.76
C ASP A 15 -2.62 -1.86 -0.13
N ILE A 16 -3.66 -2.22 -0.89
CA ILE A 16 -4.77 -3.03 -0.40
C ILE A 16 -4.96 -4.29 -1.22
N GLU A 17 -5.44 -5.35 -0.54
CA GLU A 17 -6.02 -6.52 -1.19
C GLU A 17 -7.54 -6.52 -0.98
N THR A 18 -8.27 -7.02 -1.97
CA THR A 18 -9.74 -6.99 -1.99
C THR A 18 -10.30 -8.32 -2.47
N THR A 19 -11.61 -8.56 -2.28
CA THR A 19 -12.29 -9.74 -2.85
C THR A 19 -12.57 -9.59 -4.35
N GLY A 20 -12.39 -8.42 -4.93
CA GLY A 20 -12.59 -8.11 -6.33
C GLY A 20 -12.39 -6.64 -6.64
N LEU A 21 -12.91 -6.14 -7.76
CA LEU A 21 -12.61 -4.80 -8.26
C LEU A 21 -13.74 -3.78 -8.02
N SER A 22 -14.86 -4.20 -7.45
CA SER A 22 -16.04 -3.34 -7.28
C SER A 22 -16.05 -2.65 -5.93
N PHE A 23 -16.00 -1.33 -5.90
CA PHE A 23 -16.15 -0.53 -4.69
C PHE A 23 -17.48 -0.70 -3.95
N PHE A 24 -18.50 -1.30 -4.62
CA PHE A 24 -19.84 -1.46 -4.07
C PHE A 24 -20.16 -2.88 -3.59
N TYR A 25 -19.51 -3.88 -4.16
CA TYR A 25 -19.84 -5.29 -3.91
C TYR A 25 -18.70 -6.07 -3.26
N ASP A 26 -17.47 -5.59 -3.42
CA ASP A 26 -16.29 -6.23 -2.88
C ASP A 26 -15.83 -5.58 -1.57
N VAL A 27 -15.04 -6.29 -0.80
CA VAL A 27 -14.55 -5.83 0.50
C VAL A 27 -13.02 -5.82 0.51
N ILE A 28 -12.44 -4.97 1.36
CA ILE A 28 -11.01 -4.98 1.63
C ILE A 28 -10.69 -6.17 2.53
N THR A 29 -9.72 -6.97 2.13
CA THR A 29 -9.26 -8.15 2.86
C THR A 29 -7.99 -7.90 3.66
N VAL A 30 -7.08 -7.08 3.10
CA VAL A 30 -5.83 -6.64 3.73
C VAL A 30 -5.59 -5.15 3.42
N ILE A 31 -5.11 -4.40 4.39
CA ILE A 31 -4.46 -3.09 4.18
C ILE A 31 -3.02 -3.22 4.65
N GLY A 32 -2.07 -3.16 3.72
CA GLY A 32 -0.65 -3.09 4.01
C GLY A 32 -0.19 -1.65 4.16
N ILE A 33 0.61 -1.39 5.19
CA ILE A 33 1.17 -0.07 5.48
C ILE A 33 2.62 -0.26 5.92
N TYR A 34 3.56 0.25 5.12
CA TYR A 34 4.95 0.29 5.51
C TYR A 34 5.33 1.69 5.94
N LEU A 35 5.59 1.88 7.22
CA LEU A 35 5.88 3.17 7.84
C LEU A 35 7.37 3.45 7.84
N CYS A 36 7.75 4.64 7.35
CA CYS A 36 9.11 5.16 7.41
C CYS A 36 9.09 6.49 8.17
N ASN A 37 9.85 6.56 9.26
CA ASN A 37 9.93 7.77 10.08
C ASN A 37 11.27 8.47 9.93
N SER A 38 11.23 9.78 9.67
CA SER A 38 12.42 10.65 9.61
C SER A 38 13.13 10.81 10.96
N ASN A 39 12.49 10.43 12.08
CA ASN A 39 12.92 10.69 13.44
C ASN A 39 13.62 9.49 14.11
N ASN A 40 14.51 8.78 13.42
CA ASN A 40 15.27 7.63 13.95
C ASN A 40 14.43 6.47 14.55
N LYS A 41 13.14 6.40 14.26
CA LYS A 41 12.34 5.20 14.55
C LYS A 41 12.57 4.19 13.44
N GLN A 42 12.71 2.92 13.84
CA GLN A 42 12.83 1.81 12.89
C GLN A 42 11.60 1.75 11.98
N ASP A 43 11.81 1.48 10.69
CA ASP A 43 10.73 1.20 9.74
C ASP A 43 9.85 0.04 10.23
N ARG A 44 8.56 0.12 9.99
CA ARG A 44 7.60 -0.86 10.51
C ARG A 44 6.54 -1.23 9.46
N LEU A 45 6.37 -2.53 9.26
CA LEU A 45 5.23 -3.07 8.51
C LEU A 45 4.04 -3.26 9.45
N ILE A 46 2.89 -2.74 9.06
CA ILE A 46 1.58 -2.98 9.68
C ILE A 46 0.70 -3.60 8.60
N GLN A 47 -0.02 -4.66 8.95
CA GLN A 47 -1.01 -5.27 8.07
C GLN A 47 -2.31 -5.45 8.86
N LEU A 48 -3.36 -4.77 8.41
CA LEU A 48 -4.71 -4.94 8.92
C LEU A 48 -5.42 -5.93 8.00
N TYR A 49 -5.94 -7.03 8.53
CA TYR A 49 -6.64 -8.03 7.74
C TYR A 49 -7.92 -8.52 8.42
N GLY A 50 -8.91 -8.92 7.63
CA GLY A 50 -10.19 -9.40 8.13
C GLY A 50 -10.87 -8.37 9.06
N ASP A 51 -11.22 -8.78 10.26
CA ASP A 51 -11.92 -7.94 11.23
C ASP A 51 -11.07 -6.77 11.76
N GLN A 52 -9.77 -6.76 11.48
CA GLN A 52 -8.89 -5.63 11.82
C GLN A 52 -9.01 -4.48 10.81
N VAL A 53 -9.64 -4.70 9.65
CA VAL A 53 -9.84 -3.68 8.61
C VAL A 53 -10.97 -2.74 9.05
N THR A 54 -10.63 -1.80 9.91
CA THR A 54 -11.55 -0.79 10.47
C THR A 54 -11.00 0.62 10.28
N CYS A 55 -11.91 1.60 10.25
CA CYS A 55 -11.54 3.02 10.17
C CYS A 55 -10.62 3.45 11.32
N ASP A 56 -10.90 2.96 12.54
CA ASP A 56 -10.13 3.34 13.74
C ASP A 56 -8.73 2.74 13.73
N ASN A 57 -8.57 1.46 13.37
CA ASN A 57 -7.25 0.84 13.24
C ASN A 57 -6.42 1.50 12.13
N LEU A 58 -7.06 1.86 11.00
CA LEU A 58 -6.37 2.58 9.93
C LEU A 58 -5.91 3.97 10.38
N LYS A 59 -6.74 4.72 11.11
CA LYS A 59 -6.37 6.03 11.67
C LYS A 59 -5.24 5.93 12.69
N GLU A 60 -5.28 4.92 13.55
CA GLU A 60 -4.22 4.65 14.53
C GLU A 60 -2.90 4.34 13.81
N ALA A 61 -2.92 3.47 12.80
CA ALA A 61 -1.74 3.14 12.03
C ALA A 61 -1.13 4.37 11.33
N LEU A 62 -1.95 5.33 10.90
CA LEU A 62 -1.54 6.53 10.17
C LEU A 62 -1.38 7.79 11.06
N GLN A 63 -1.41 7.66 12.40
CA GLN A 63 -1.46 8.83 13.31
C GLN A 63 -0.31 9.82 13.14
N ASP A 64 0.91 9.36 12.83
CA ASP A 64 2.13 10.18 12.68
C ASP A 64 2.50 10.44 11.21
N VAL A 65 1.68 9.97 10.26
CA VAL A 65 1.94 10.05 8.82
C VAL A 65 1.58 11.44 8.29
N GLY A 66 2.44 11.99 7.45
CA GLY A 66 2.20 13.21 6.68
C GLY A 66 1.94 12.92 5.20
N THR A 67 2.66 11.93 4.64
CA THR A 67 2.56 11.55 3.22
C THR A 67 2.26 10.08 3.05
N ILE A 68 1.29 9.77 2.18
CA ILE A 68 0.97 8.39 1.74
C ILE A 68 1.46 8.22 0.30
N TYR A 69 2.19 7.14 0.05
CA TYR A 69 2.65 6.70 -1.27
C TYR A 69 1.92 5.43 -1.68
N THR A 70 1.47 5.36 -2.93
CA THR A 70 0.81 4.19 -3.52
C THR A 70 1.32 3.94 -4.93
N TYR A 71 0.87 2.87 -5.58
CA TYR A 71 0.98 2.64 -7.02
C TYR A 71 -0.41 2.43 -7.63
N ASN A 72 -0.88 3.36 -8.46
CA ASN A 72 -2.26 3.40 -8.99
C ASN A 72 -3.34 3.60 -7.89
N GLY A 73 -2.94 3.97 -6.68
CA GLY A 73 -3.85 4.06 -5.54
C GLY A 73 -4.87 5.19 -5.63
N ARG A 74 -4.57 6.25 -6.38
CA ARG A 74 -5.54 7.31 -6.67
C ARG A 74 -6.79 6.79 -7.39
N ARG A 75 -6.64 5.73 -8.19
CA ARG A 75 -7.73 5.15 -8.98
C ARG A 75 -8.34 3.91 -8.34
N PHE A 76 -7.65 3.28 -7.41
CA PHE A 76 -8.10 2.02 -6.82
C PHE A 76 -8.12 2.07 -5.28
N ASP A 77 -6.97 2.09 -4.63
CA ASP A 77 -6.87 1.93 -3.17
C ASP A 77 -7.66 3.00 -2.40
N LEU A 78 -7.45 4.28 -2.74
CA LEU A 78 -8.05 5.38 -1.98
C LEU A 78 -9.57 5.45 -2.14
N PRO A 79 -10.14 5.35 -3.37
CA PRO A 79 -11.59 5.25 -3.54
C PRO A 79 -12.19 4.01 -2.89
N PHE A 80 -11.47 2.87 -2.87
CA PHE A 80 -11.93 1.66 -2.22
C PHE A 80 -11.99 1.83 -0.70
N ILE A 81 -10.94 2.41 -0.10
CA ILE A 81 -10.89 2.74 1.33
C ILE A 81 -12.01 3.72 1.69
N GLU A 82 -12.24 4.75 0.89
CA GLU A 82 -13.30 5.72 1.12
C GLU A 82 -14.69 5.06 1.07
N SER A 83 -14.94 4.22 0.08
CA SER A 83 -16.21 3.50 -0.06
C SER A 83 -16.44 2.51 1.08
N PHE A 84 -15.41 1.76 1.49
CA PHE A 84 -15.52 0.66 2.45
C PHE A 84 -15.45 1.13 3.91
N LEU A 85 -14.56 2.08 4.24
CA LEU A 85 -14.32 2.56 5.60
C LEU A 85 -14.89 3.95 5.89
N GLY A 86 -15.42 4.66 4.88
CA GLY A 86 -15.96 6.01 5.04
C GLY A 86 -14.89 7.06 5.34
N ILE A 87 -13.62 6.82 5.02
CA ILE A 87 -12.51 7.74 5.27
C ILE A 87 -11.84 8.16 3.96
N ASN A 88 -11.86 9.46 3.67
CA ASN A 88 -11.14 10.03 2.53
C ASN A 88 -9.71 10.40 2.95
N LEU A 89 -8.73 9.58 2.53
CA LEU A 89 -7.32 9.79 2.86
C LEU A 89 -6.70 10.98 2.14
N GLU A 90 -7.15 11.32 0.92
CA GLU A 90 -6.62 12.48 0.18
C GLU A 90 -6.91 13.83 0.87
N THR A 91 -7.97 13.90 1.70
CA THR A 91 -8.28 15.12 2.48
C THR A 91 -7.47 15.25 3.76
N GLN A 92 -6.87 14.15 4.24
CA GLN A 92 -6.20 14.08 5.54
C GLN A 92 -4.67 14.03 5.42
N PHE A 93 -4.17 13.52 4.30
CA PHE A 93 -2.74 13.27 4.06
C PHE A 93 -2.32 13.86 2.72
N TYR A 94 -1.04 14.21 2.60
CA TYR A 94 -0.48 14.41 1.27
C TYR A 94 -0.35 13.06 0.58
N HIS A 95 -0.93 12.93 -0.61
CA HIS A 95 -0.89 11.68 -1.37
C HIS A 95 -0.01 11.81 -2.61
N ARG A 96 0.85 10.82 -2.84
CA ARG A 96 1.68 10.71 -4.04
C ARG A 96 1.56 9.31 -4.64
N ASP A 97 0.95 9.24 -5.81
CA ASP A 97 0.86 8.02 -6.59
C ASP A 97 2.09 7.86 -7.48
N LEU A 98 2.94 6.89 -7.13
CA LEU A 98 4.23 6.64 -7.80
C LEU A 98 4.09 6.16 -9.25
N MET A 99 2.91 5.68 -9.65
CA MET A 99 2.64 5.33 -11.05
C MET A 99 2.85 6.53 -11.98
N TYR A 100 2.44 7.73 -11.57
CA TYR A 100 2.67 8.95 -12.37
C TYR A 100 4.14 9.35 -12.43
N ASP A 101 4.90 9.12 -11.35
CA ASP A 101 6.35 9.31 -11.35
C ASP A 101 7.06 8.33 -12.31
N CYS A 102 6.59 7.06 -12.34
CA CYS A 102 7.09 6.07 -13.29
C CYS A 102 6.82 6.49 -14.73
N TRP A 103 5.61 6.97 -15.03
CA TRP A 103 5.28 7.45 -16.38
C TRP A 103 6.14 8.63 -16.82
N ALA A 104 6.42 9.56 -15.91
CA ALA A 104 7.34 10.68 -16.19
C ALA A 104 8.77 10.22 -16.50
N CYS A 105 9.17 9.05 -15.99
CA CYS A 105 10.45 8.39 -16.28
C CYS A 105 10.36 7.39 -17.45
N ASN A 106 9.27 7.39 -18.24
CA ASN A 106 8.99 6.43 -19.31
C ASN A 106 8.96 4.96 -18.87
N LEU A 107 8.78 4.69 -17.57
CA LEU A 107 8.55 3.35 -17.02
C LEU A 107 7.05 3.04 -17.10
N LYS A 108 6.68 2.02 -17.88
CA LYS A 108 5.28 1.70 -18.20
C LYS A 108 4.92 0.28 -17.73
N GLY A 109 3.62 0.10 -17.47
CA GLY A 109 3.04 -1.17 -17.05
C GLY A 109 2.51 -1.11 -15.62
N GLY A 110 2.01 -2.25 -15.10
CA GLY A 110 1.64 -2.39 -13.70
C GLY A 110 2.88 -2.44 -12.80
N PHE A 111 2.67 -2.35 -11.49
CA PHE A 111 3.76 -2.26 -10.50
C PHE A 111 4.82 -3.35 -10.70
N LYS A 112 4.44 -4.61 -10.82
CA LYS A 112 5.36 -5.75 -11.07
C LYS A 112 6.17 -5.65 -12.36
N ALA A 113 5.62 -4.99 -13.39
CA ALA A 113 6.37 -4.76 -14.62
C ALA A 113 7.44 -3.67 -14.43
N VAL A 114 7.13 -2.65 -13.65
CA VAL A 114 8.08 -1.59 -13.29
C VAL A 114 9.18 -2.12 -12.36
N GLU A 115 8.82 -2.97 -11.36
CA GLU A 115 9.81 -3.64 -10.51
C GLU A 115 10.86 -4.39 -11.34
N ARG A 116 10.44 -5.18 -12.32
CA ARG A 116 11.36 -5.90 -13.22
C ARG A 116 12.25 -4.95 -14.03
N GLN A 117 11.68 -3.84 -14.55
CA GLN A 117 12.46 -2.83 -15.30
C GLN A 117 13.53 -2.18 -14.42
N LEU A 118 13.24 -1.99 -13.13
CA LEU A 118 14.16 -1.36 -12.17
C LEU A 118 14.98 -2.36 -11.36
N GLN A 119 14.86 -3.67 -11.64
CA GLN A 119 15.54 -4.74 -10.92
C GLN A 119 15.24 -4.70 -9.40
N ILE A 120 13.99 -4.42 -9.02
CA ILE A 120 13.48 -4.59 -7.66
C ILE A 120 13.13 -6.05 -7.50
N SER A 121 13.75 -6.71 -6.53
CA SER A 121 13.54 -8.15 -6.30
C SER A 121 12.18 -8.42 -5.64
N ARG A 122 11.62 -9.60 -5.94
CA ARG A 122 10.36 -10.08 -5.37
C ARG A 122 10.46 -11.56 -5.04
N GLN A 123 10.08 -11.94 -3.81
CA GLN A 123 10.03 -13.35 -3.40
C GLN A 123 8.71 -14.03 -3.79
N THR A 124 7.62 -13.24 -3.86
CA THR A 124 6.29 -13.71 -4.30
C THR A 124 6.11 -13.60 -5.82
N GLU A 125 7.18 -13.89 -6.58
CA GLU A 125 7.12 -13.85 -8.04
C GLU A 125 6.07 -14.85 -8.58
N GLY A 126 5.29 -14.40 -9.57
CA GLY A 126 4.21 -15.20 -10.16
C GLY A 126 2.85 -15.05 -9.48
N ILE A 127 2.78 -14.56 -8.22
CA ILE A 127 1.51 -14.28 -7.57
C ILE A 127 0.90 -13.00 -8.13
N THR A 128 -0.39 -13.04 -8.41
CA THR A 128 -1.19 -11.94 -8.95
C THR A 128 -2.27 -11.49 -7.96
N GLY A 129 -2.89 -10.34 -8.17
CA GLY A 129 -4.06 -9.93 -7.38
C GLY A 129 -5.22 -10.91 -7.45
N PHE A 130 -5.35 -11.67 -8.56
CA PHE A 130 -6.35 -12.73 -8.66
C PHE A 130 -6.02 -13.91 -7.73
N ASP A 131 -4.74 -14.24 -7.58
CA ASP A 131 -4.31 -15.27 -6.62
C ASP A 131 -4.49 -14.79 -5.18
N ALA A 132 -4.31 -13.49 -4.89
CA ALA A 132 -4.60 -12.90 -3.59
C ALA A 132 -6.07 -13.12 -3.17
N VAL A 133 -7.02 -12.91 -4.09
CA VAL A 133 -8.44 -13.23 -3.86
C VAL A 133 -8.64 -14.71 -3.52
N ARG A 134 -8.00 -15.63 -4.26
CA ARG A 134 -8.11 -17.08 -4.01
C ARG A 134 -7.51 -17.48 -2.66
N LEU A 135 -6.36 -16.90 -2.29
CA LEU A 135 -5.71 -17.14 -1.00
C LEU A 135 -6.60 -16.67 0.16
N TRP A 136 -7.22 -15.50 0.02
CA TRP A 136 -8.17 -15.01 1.02
C TRP A 136 -9.34 -15.97 1.23
N TRP A 137 -9.99 -16.40 0.16
CA TRP A 137 -11.13 -17.32 0.27
C TRP A 137 -10.71 -18.69 0.82
N LYS A 138 -9.55 -19.19 0.44
CA LYS A 138 -9.01 -20.44 0.99
C LYS A 138 -8.82 -20.34 2.51
N TYR A 139 -8.28 -19.22 3.00
CA TYR A 139 -8.20 -18.95 4.44
C TYR A 139 -9.58 -18.88 5.08
N ARG A 140 -10.53 -18.14 4.49
CA ARG A 140 -11.86 -17.94 5.07
C ARG A 140 -12.71 -19.21 5.13
N GLU A 141 -12.61 -20.07 4.16
CA GLU A 141 -13.42 -21.30 4.03
C GLU A 141 -12.83 -22.50 4.78
N SER A 142 -11.52 -22.60 4.84
CA SER A 142 -10.83 -23.78 5.42
C SER A 142 -9.87 -23.45 6.56
N TYR A 143 -9.79 -22.18 6.99
CA TYR A 143 -8.83 -21.72 8.01
C TYR A 143 -7.37 -22.07 7.66
N ASP A 144 -7.03 -22.02 6.36
CA ASP A 144 -5.70 -22.31 5.86
C ASP A 144 -4.74 -21.16 6.18
N GLU A 145 -4.00 -21.31 7.27
CA GLU A 145 -3.01 -20.30 7.74
C GLU A 145 -1.85 -20.11 6.75
N ASP A 146 -1.49 -21.14 5.95
CA ASP A 146 -0.45 -20.98 4.92
C ASP A 146 -0.93 -20.07 3.79
N ALA A 147 -2.21 -20.15 3.44
CA ALA A 147 -2.81 -19.25 2.46
C ALA A 147 -2.83 -17.81 2.98
N LEU A 148 -3.21 -17.58 4.25
CA LEU A 148 -3.15 -16.26 4.87
C LEU A 148 -1.71 -15.72 4.91
N ASN A 149 -0.76 -16.53 5.37
CA ASN A 149 0.64 -16.14 5.46
C ASN A 149 1.22 -15.76 4.08
N LEU A 150 0.85 -16.48 3.03
CA LEU A 150 1.27 -16.16 1.68
C LEU A 150 0.64 -14.85 1.16
N LEU A 151 -0.65 -14.61 1.44
CA LEU A 151 -1.34 -13.37 1.13
C LEU A 151 -0.69 -12.17 1.84
N LEU A 152 -0.43 -12.29 3.14
CA LEU A 152 0.21 -11.24 3.92
C LEU A 152 1.64 -10.97 3.44
N ARG A 153 2.40 -12.01 3.08
CA ARG A 153 3.73 -11.85 2.49
C ARG A 153 3.66 -11.10 1.16
N TYR A 154 2.71 -11.44 0.30
CA TYR A 154 2.49 -10.80 -0.97
C TYR A 154 2.20 -9.29 -0.81
N ASN A 155 1.20 -8.92 -0.02
CA ASN A 155 0.87 -7.54 0.27
C ASN A 155 2.00 -6.79 1.00
N GLY A 156 2.67 -7.43 1.97
CA GLY A 156 3.81 -6.84 2.67
C GLY A 156 4.97 -6.50 1.73
N GLU A 157 5.22 -7.35 0.74
CA GLU A 157 6.23 -7.12 -0.29
C GLU A 157 5.84 -5.96 -1.21
N ASP A 158 4.55 -5.82 -1.57
CA ASP A 158 4.08 -4.70 -2.36
C ASP A 158 4.40 -3.36 -1.68
N VAL A 159 4.08 -3.19 -0.40
CA VAL A 159 4.34 -1.93 0.31
C VAL A 159 5.83 -1.67 0.59
N ILE A 160 6.63 -2.71 0.82
CA ILE A 160 8.08 -2.57 0.98
C ILE A 160 8.72 -2.15 -0.35
N ASN A 161 8.32 -2.77 -1.44
CA ASN A 161 8.83 -2.48 -2.77
C ASN A 161 8.40 -1.10 -3.29
N LEU A 162 7.28 -0.54 -2.81
CA LEU A 162 6.93 0.87 -3.07
C LEU A 162 7.99 1.84 -2.52
N LYS A 163 8.57 1.57 -1.35
CA LYS A 163 9.68 2.38 -0.81
C LYS A 163 10.91 2.27 -1.69
N GLU A 164 11.27 1.06 -2.10
CA GLU A 164 12.41 0.84 -2.98
C GLU A 164 12.20 1.50 -4.35
N LEU A 165 10.99 1.39 -4.91
CA LEU A 165 10.60 2.09 -6.14
C LEU A 165 10.84 3.60 -6.02
N ARG A 166 10.36 4.22 -4.94
CA ARG A 166 10.56 5.66 -4.72
C ARG A 166 12.05 6.05 -4.68
N ALA A 167 12.87 5.25 -4.00
CA ALA A 167 14.32 5.48 -3.94
C ALA A 167 14.95 5.40 -5.33
N LYS A 168 14.66 4.35 -6.10
CA LYS A 168 15.19 4.17 -7.47
C LYS A 168 14.70 5.27 -8.43
N LEU A 169 13.47 5.75 -8.30
CA LEU A 169 12.96 6.87 -9.10
C LEU A 169 13.68 8.18 -8.79
N SER A 170 14.09 8.42 -7.55
CA SER A 170 14.89 9.59 -7.18
C SER A 170 16.28 9.54 -7.83
N ASP A 171 16.93 8.37 -7.81
CA ASP A 171 18.22 8.16 -8.45
C ASP A 171 18.14 8.26 -9.98
N TYR A 172 17.04 7.78 -10.57
CA TYR A 172 16.82 7.84 -12.01
C TYR A 172 16.66 9.28 -12.50
N LYS A 173 15.90 10.11 -11.76
CA LYS A 173 15.71 11.53 -12.09
C LYS A 173 16.99 12.37 -11.95
N SER A 174 17.93 11.94 -11.11
CA SER A 174 19.21 12.63 -10.94
C SER A 174 20.23 12.34 -12.05
N ARG A 175 19.96 11.33 -12.89
CA ARG A 175 20.85 10.90 -14.01
C ARG A 175 20.39 11.39 -15.38
N VAL A 176 19.21 11.96 -15.48
CA VAL A 176 18.60 12.52 -16.68
C VAL A 176 18.56 14.05 -16.59
#